data_afcc708d5df6ab78ff0329bdd591fbaf
#
_entry.id   afcc708d5df6ab78ff0329bdd591fbaf
#
_cell.length_a   1.000
_cell.length_b   1.000
_cell.length_c   1.000
_cell.angle_alpha   90.00
_cell.angle_beta   90.00
_cell.angle_gamma   90.00
#
_symmetry.space_group_name_H-M   'P 1'
#
loop_
_entity.id
_entity.type
_entity.pdbx_description
1 polymer ?
#
loop_
_entity_poly.entity_id
_entity_poly.type
_entity_poly.pdbx_seq_one_letter_code
_entity_poly.pdbx_strand_id
1 'polypeptide(L)'
;MPRWLVWSVLLPLGGALAAHAGDKGGPAVGDIAPDFKSWDAVTHERIHLSEQTGKVVVLTFWASWCAPCRREIPVLDRLQSKVSKDQLVVYAVPFQAPDQAYGPLVKIFRSLKVTLVEDRYGSIAGRYRIDSLPHLFLIGRDGRIAAEHKGYGEGSIPELVADVNAALGPAPAPAPADNPPPAEH
;
A
#
# COMPACT_ATOMS: atom_id res chain seq x y z
N MET A 1 32.90 -67.31 -4.57
CA MET A 1 31.71 -66.57 -5.00
C MET A 1 31.46 -65.43 -3.99
N PRO A 2 31.80 -64.16 -4.26
CA PRO A 2 31.60 -63.09 -3.36
C PRO A 2 30.24 -62.36 -3.64
N ARG A 3 29.42 -62.24 -2.62
CA ARG A 3 28.13 -61.54 -2.63
C ARG A 3 28.40 -60.05 -2.50
N TRP A 4 28.00 -59.28 -3.52
CA TRP A 4 28.04 -57.82 -3.54
C TRP A 4 26.84 -57.26 -2.74
N LEU A 5 27.08 -56.60 -1.60
CA LEU A 5 26.10 -55.84 -0.85
C LEU A 5 25.98 -54.46 -1.48
N VAL A 6 24.85 -54.20 -2.11
CA VAL A 6 24.47 -52.88 -2.63
C VAL A 6 23.91 -52.04 -1.45
N TRP A 7 24.67 -51.08 -1.00
CA TRP A 7 24.17 -50.07 -0.03
C TRP A 7 23.42 -49.02 -0.79
N SER A 8 22.09 -49.01 -0.63
CA SER A 8 21.21 -47.91 -1.05
C SER A 8 21.37 -46.76 -0.09
N VAL A 9 22.00 -45.70 -0.54
CA VAL A 9 22.07 -44.42 0.19
C VAL A 9 20.77 -43.68 -0.05
N LEU A 10 19.88 -43.69 0.95
CA LEU A 10 18.71 -42.79 1.01
C LEU A 10 19.21 -41.41 1.42
N LEU A 11 19.23 -40.46 0.47
CA LEU A 11 19.38 -39.03 0.78
C LEU A 11 18.04 -38.51 1.34
N PRO A 12 18.04 -37.87 2.53
CA PRO A 12 16.87 -37.15 2.99
C PRO A 12 16.76 -35.85 2.19
N LEU A 13 15.64 -35.65 1.47
CA LEU A 13 15.21 -34.33 0.98
C LEU A 13 14.83 -33.48 2.18
N GLY A 14 15.82 -32.80 2.75
CA GLY A 14 15.61 -31.78 3.75
C GLY A 14 15.07 -30.52 3.09
N GLY A 15 13.74 -30.37 3.04
CA GLY A 15 13.11 -29.09 2.72
C GLY A 15 13.47 -28.07 3.81
N ALA A 16 14.39 -27.16 3.48
CA ALA A 16 14.66 -26.01 4.33
C ALA A 16 13.43 -25.10 4.35
N LEU A 17 12.58 -25.23 5.38
CA LEU A 17 11.70 -24.13 5.77
C LEU A 17 12.62 -22.98 6.20
N ALA A 18 12.78 -21.99 5.33
CA ALA A 18 13.36 -20.71 5.70
C ALA A 18 12.40 -20.06 6.72
N ALA A 19 12.65 -20.32 8.00
CA ALA A 19 12.08 -19.54 9.08
C ALA A 19 12.64 -18.14 8.92
N HIS A 20 11.84 -17.20 8.46
CA HIS A 20 12.16 -15.78 8.54
C HIS A 20 12.22 -15.42 10.02
N ALA A 21 13.44 -15.41 10.58
CA ALA A 21 13.71 -14.82 11.87
C ALA A 21 13.26 -13.38 11.79
N GLY A 22 12.28 -13.00 12.62
CA GLY A 22 11.71 -11.66 12.64
C GLY A 22 12.81 -10.62 12.83
N ASP A 23 13.18 -9.97 11.74
CA ASP A 23 14.00 -8.77 11.78
C ASP A 23 13.26 -7.74 12.63
N LYS A 24 14.01 -7.05 13.51
CA LYS A 24 13.47 -5.99 14.38
C LYS A 24 13.09 -4.72 13.59
N GLY A 25 13.19 -4.74 12.26
CA GLY A 25 12.77 -3.71 11.32
C GLY A 25 11.26 -3.70 11.06
N GLY A 26 10.75 -2.67 10.38
CA GLY A 26 9.42 -2.65 9.81
C GLY A 26 9.27 -3.62 8.63
N PRO A 27 8.08 -3.70 8.00
CA PRO A 27 7.89 -4.48 6.80
C PRO A 27 8.75 -3.91 5.67
N ALA A 28 9.37 -4.77 4.87
CA ALA A 28 10.28 -4.42 3.79
C ALA A 28 9.64 -4.62 2.40
N VAL A 29 10.27 -4.07 1.36
CA VAL A 29 9.89 -4.32 -0.03
C VAL A 29 9.93 -5.83 -0.32
N GLY A 30 8.86 -6.35 -0.91
CA GLY A 30 8.62 -7.78 -1.17
C GLY A 30 7.79 -8.49 -0.09
N ASP A 31 7.71 -7.96 1.12
CA ASP A 31 6.87 -8.54 2.18
C ASP A 31 5.37 -8.33 1.88
N ILE A 32 4.53 -9.21 2.43
CA ILE A 32 3.10 -8.94 2.49
C ILE A 32 2.88 -7.74 3.42
N ALA A 33 2.14 -6.73 2.93
CA ALA A 33 1.83 -5.56 3.71
C ALA A 33 1.03 -5.94 4.97
N PRO A 34 1.42 -5.47 6.17
CA PRO A 34 0.67 -5.73 7.40
C PRO A 34 -0.79 -5.30 7.29
N ASP A 35 -1.70 -6.27 7.39
CA ASP A 35 -3.12 -6.01 7.26
C ASP A 35 -3.67 -5.16 8.40
N PHE A 36 -4.69 -4.34 8.09
CA PHE A 36 -5.41 -3.57 9.09
C PHE A 36 -6.89 -3.42 8.72
N LYS A 37 -7.70 -3.22 9.75
CA LYS A 37 -9.09 -2.80 9.66
C LYS A 37 -9.24 -1.45 10.35
N SER A 38 -9.93 -0.53 9.70
CA SER A 38 -10.15 0.82 10.20
C SER A 38 -11.39 1.44 9.55
N TRP A 39 -11.51 2.76 9.66
CA TRP A 39 -12.60 3.55 9.12
C TRP A 39 -12.04 4.75 8.36
N ASP A 40 -12.73 5.16 7.31
CA ASP A 40 -12.55 6.49 6.73
C ASP A 40 -13.10 7.52 7.72
N ALA A 41 -12.24 8.40 8.21
CA ALA A 41 -12.62 9.39 9.20
C ALA A 41 -13.63 10.44 8.66
N VAL A 42 -13.81 10.51 7.33
CA VAL A 42 -14.70 11.47 6.65
C VAL A 42 -16.05 10.86 6.34
N THR A 43 -16.05 9.68 5.71
CA THR A 43 -17.28 9.00 5.23
C THR A 43 -17.83 7.98 6.21
N HIS A 44 -17.03 7.57 7.19
CA HIS A 44 -17.32 6.47 8.13
C HIS A 44 -17.52 5.11 7.45
N GLU A 45 -16.99 4.93 6.24
CA GLU A 45 -16.92 3.64 5.58
C GLU A 45 -15.82 2.78 6.19
N ARG A 46 -16.05 1.47 6.23
CA ARG A 46 -15.03 0.52 6.70
C ARG A 46 -13.91 0.39 5.68
N ILE A 47 -12.70 0.34 6.18
CA ILE A 47 -11.49 0.09 5.42
C ILE A 47 -10.89 -1.22 5.90
N HIS A 48 -10.59 -2.12 4.98
CA HIS A 48 -9.85 -3.33 5.23
C HIS A 48 -8.79 -3.45 4.14
N LEU A 49 -7.51 -3.43 4.50
CA LEU A 49 -6.42 -3.39 3.51
C LEU A 49 -6.46 -4.63 2.63
N SER A 50 -6.69 -5.82 3.18
CA SER A 50 -6.73 -7.06 2.40
C SER A 50 -7.87 -7.10 1.36
N GLU A 51 -8.93 -6.29 1.52
CA GLU A 51 -10.00 -6.15 0.53
C GLU A 51 -9.59 -5.27 -0.67
N GLN A 52 -8.42 -4.63 -0.62
CA GLN A 52 -7.88 -3.86 -1.74
C GLN A 52 -7.01 -4.69 -2.69
N THR A 53 -6.91 -6.00 -2.49
CA THR A 53 -6.23 -6.91 -3.43
C THR A 53 -6.76 -6.70 -4.85
N GLY A 54 -5.85 -6.64 -5.83
CA GLY A 54 -6.16 -6.27 -7.22
C GLY A 54 -6.02 -4.79 -7.53
N LYS A 55 -5.92 -3.92 -6.51
CA LYS A 55 -5.63 -2.48 -6.64
C LYS A 55 -4.22 -2.17 -6.15
N VAL A 56 -3.66 -1.10 -6.65
CA VAL A 56 -2.46 -0.48 -6.06
C VAL A 56 -2.88 0.36 -4.87
N VAL A 57 -2.16 0.25 -3.74
CA VAL A 57 -2.44 1.06 -2.56
C VAL A 57 -1.22 1.94 -2.26
N VAL A 58 -1.43 3.24 -2.16
CA VAL A 58 -0.48 4.19 -1.60
C VAL A 58 -0.86 4.42 -0.15
N LEU A 59 -0.05 3.95 0.78
CA LEU A 59 -0.26 4.09 2.21
C LEU A 59 0.78 5.05 2.78
N THR A 60 0.36 6.28 3.12
CA THR A 60 1.28 7.28 3.70
C THR A 60 0.97 7.54 5.17
N PHE A 61 2.03 7.59 5.98
CA PHE A 61 1.98 8.02 7.38
C PHE A 61 2.44 9.46 7.46
N TRP A 62 1.65 10.30 8.10
CA TRP A 62 1.85 11.75 8.09
C TRP A 62 1.38 12.40 9.39
N ALA A 63 1.73 13.67 9.60
CA ALA A 63 1.19 14.45 10.70
C ALA A 63 0.95 15.90 10.28
N SER A 64 0.00 16.57 10.92
CA SER A 64 -0.34 17.97 10.63
C SER A 64 0.80 18.95 10.95
N TRP A 65 1.65 18.63 11.91
CA TRP A 65 2.84 19.39 12.28
C TRP A 65 4.04 19.13 11.38
N CYS A 66 4.02 18.05 10.56
CA CYS A 66 5.11 17.65 9.67
C CYS A 66 5.07 18.52 8.39
N ALA A 67 6.02 19.44 8.25
CA ALA A 67 6.07 20.35 7.10
C ALA A 67 6.26 19.62 5.74
N PRO A 68 7.16 18.62 5.57
CA PRO A 68 7.25 17.86 4.33
C PRO A 68 5.96 17.08 4.03
N CYS A 69 5.28 16.52 5.04
CA CYS A 69 4.01 15.82 4.85
C CYS A 69 2.92 16.73 4.24
N ARG A 70 2.83 17.96 4.71
CA ARG A 70 1.88 18.94 4.15
C ARG A 70 2.14 19.30 2.69
N ARG A 71 3.37 19.09 2.19
CA ARG A 71 3.69 19.21 0.75
C ARG A 71 3.37 17.94 -0.03
N GLU A 72 3.50 16.77 0.59
CA GLU A 72 3.21 15.48 -0.02
C GLU A 72 1.70 15.27 -0.26
N ILE A 73 0.85 15.53 0.73
CA ILE A 73 -0.61 15.28 0.65
C ILE A 73 -1.25 15.89 -0.61
N PRO A 74 -1.01 17.14 -1.02
CA PRO A 74 -1.56 17.68 -2.27
C PRO A 74 -1.07 16.96 -3.54
N VAL A 75 0.12 16.37 -3.52
CA VAL A 75 0.63 15.57 -4.63
C VAL A 75 -0.12 14.25 -4.72
N LEU A 76 -0.31 13.58 -3.58
CA LEU A 76 -1.08 12.35 -3.48
C LEU A 76 -2.56 12.57 -3.85
N ASP A 77 -3.14 13.73 -3.50
CA ASP A 77 -4.49 14.10 -3.90
C ASP A 77 -4.62 14.25 -5.43
N ARG A 78 -3.65 14.90 -6.07
CA ARG A 78 -3.57 14.97 -7.53
C ARG A 78 -3.41 13.59 -8.16
N LEU A 79 -2.59 12.72 -7.58
CA LEU A 79 -2.44 11.33 -8.02
C LEU A 79 -3.79 10.60 -7.98
N GLN A 80 -4.48 10.63 -6.83
CA GLN A 80 -5.80 10.00 -6.68
C GLN A 80 -6.85 10.59 -7.64
N SER A 81 -6.72 11.87 -7.98
CA SER A 81 -7.64 12.53 -8.93
C SER A 81 -7.42 12.08 -10.39
N LYS A 82 -6.25 11.52 -10.70
CA LYS A 82 -5.88 11.05 -12.05
C LYS A 82 -6.12 9.55 -12.27
N VAL A 83 -6.20 8.77 -11.18
CA VAL A 83 -6.36 7.32 -11.24
C VAL A 83 -7.64 6.92 -10.54
N SER A 84 -8.45 6.06 -11.18
CA SER A 84 -9.68 5.56 -10.58
C SER A 84 -9.42 4.79 -9.28
N LYS A 85 -10.31 4.91 -8.29
CA LYS A 85 -10.27 4.14 -7.05
C LYS A 85 -10.41 2.61 -7.25
N ASP A 86 -10.81 2.18 -8.43
CA ASP A 86 -10.82 0.75 -8.79
C ASP A 86 -9.42 0.23 -9.16
N GLN A 87 -8.49 1.11 -9.49
CA GLN A 87 -7.12 0.78 -9.85
C GLN A 87 -6.11 1.14 -8.78
N LEU A 88 -6.30 2.29 -8.12
CA LEU A 88 -5.42 2.80 -7.08
C LEU A 88 -6.21 3.51 -5.99
N VAL A 89 -5.85 3.26 -4.73
CA VAL A 89 -6.37 4.00 -3.58
C VAL A 89 -5.23 4.62 -2.80
N VAL A 90 -5.45 5.85 -2.31
CA VAL A 90 -4.51 6.56 -1.45
C VAL A 90 -5.08 6.66 -0.05
N TYR A 91 -4.38 6.07 0.91
CA TYR A 91 -4.68 6.09 2.33
C TYR A 91 -3.68 6.97 3.09
N ALA A 92 -4.17 7.97 3.78
CA ALA A 92 -3.38 8.83 4.66
C ALA A 92 -3.68 8.50 6.12
N VAL A 93 -2.69 7.92 6.81
CA VAL A 93 -2.78 7.52 8.21
C VAL A 93 -2.13 8.60 9.08
N PRO A 94 -2.87 9.29 9.96
CA PRO A 94 -2.31 10.30 10.85
C PRO A 94 -1.46 9.61 11.92
N PHE A 95 -0.20 10.00 12.03
CA PHE A 95 0.73 9.49 13.02
C PHE A 95 0.59 10.26 14.34
N GLN A 96 0.34 9.54 15.45
CA GLN A 96 0.22 10.09 16.80
C GLN A 96 -0.74 11.31 16.89
N ALA A 97 -1.83 11.24 16.14
CA ALA A 97 -2.83 12.30 16.19
C ALA A 97 -3.73 12.12 17.42
N PRO A 98 -3.78 13.11 18.34
CA PRO A 98 -4.71 13.06 19.46
C PRO A 98 -6.15 13.19 18.94
N ASP A 99 -7.13 12.70 19.71
CA ASP A 99 -8.56 12.71 19.31
C ASP A 99 -9.05 14.09 18.89
N GLN A 100 -8.60 15.14 19.57
CA GLN A 100 -8.96 16.53 19.27
C GLN A 100 -8.49 17.00 17.89
N ALA A 101 -7.45 16.35 17.32
CA ALA A 101 -6.93 16.70 16.00
C ALA A 101 -7.82 16.18 14.86
N TYR A 102 -8.61 15.10 15.09
CA TYR A 102 -9.42 14.51 14.02
C TYR A 102 -10.48 15.45 13.45
N GLY A 103 -11.15 16.23 14.26
CA GLY A 103 -12.15 17.19 13.77
C GLY A 103 -11.60 18.17 12.72
N PRO A 104 -10.49 18.88 12.98
CA PRO A 104 -9.82 19.72 11.98
C PRO A 104 -9.33 18.94 10.76
N LEU A 105 -8.77 17.73 10.93
CA LEU A 105 -8.31 16.89 9.83
C LEU A 105 -9.45 16.47 8.90
N VAL A 106 -10.57 16.01 9.46
CA VAL A 106 -11.78 15.67 8.71
C VAL A 106 -12.25 16.85 7.85
N LYS A 107 -12.23 18.09 8.37
CA LYS A 107 -12.61 19.28 7.59
C LYS A 107 -11.73 19.48 6.37
N ILE A 108 -10.41 19.27 6.51
CA ILE A 108 -9.45 19.38 5.41
C ILE A 108 -9.68 18.26 4.40
N PHE A 109 -9.78 17.02 4.85
CA PHE A 109 -9.87 15.85 3.98
C PHE A 109 -11.20 15.72 3.24
N ARG A 110 -12.27 16.38 3.70
CA ARG A 110 -13.55 16.43 2.95
C ARG A 110 -13.42 16.97 1.53
N SER A 111 -12.46 17.82 1.26
CA SER A 111 -12.20 18.40 -0.07
C SER A 111 -11.19 17.59 -0.90
N LEU A 112 -10.54 16.60 -0.30
CA LEU A 112 -9.52 15.79 -0.94
C LEU A 112 -10.11 14.47 -1.47
N LYS A 113 -9.42 13.88 -2.44
CA LYS A 113 -9.69 12.53 -2.97
C LYS A 113 -8.97 11.44 -2.16
N VAL A 114 -7.96 11.84 -1.40
CA VAL A 114 -7.23 10.98 -0.46
C VAL A 114 -8.13 10.58 0.70
N THR A 115 -8.12 9.32 1.07
CA THR A 115 -8.88 8.80 2.19
C THR A 115 -8.13 8.98 3.50
N LEU A 116 -8.74 9.63 4.48
CA LEU A 116 -8.20 9.79 5.83
C LEU A 116 -8.55 8.55 6.67
N VAL A 117 -7.54 7.73 6.97
CA VAL A 117 -7.71 6.50 7.77
C VAL A 117 -7.65 6.82 9.26
N GLU A 118 -8.57 6.32 10.06
CA GLU A 118 -8.47 6.45 11.52
C GLU A 118 -7.37 5.54 12.09
N ASP A 119 -6.47 6.11 12.88
CA ASP A 119 -5.49 5.36 13.69
C ASP A 119 -5.31 6.01 15.07
N ARG A 120 -6.41 6.12 15.82
CA ARG A 120 -6.47 6.84 17.10
C ARG A 120 -5.48 6.30 18.13
N TYR A 121 -5.18 5.01 18.07
CA TYR A 121 -4.30 4.33 19.03
C TYR A 121 -2.92 4.00 18.46
N GLY A 122 -2.60 4.43 17.25
CA GLY A 122 -1.31 4.15 16.60
C GLY A 122 -1.10 2.67 16.26
N SER A 123 -2.16 1.90 16.16
CA SER A 123 -2.06 0.45 15.92
C SER A 123 -1.59 0.12 14.50
N ILE A 124 -1.98 0.93 13.51
CA ILE A 124 -1.53 0.77 12.12
C ILE A 124 -0.08 1.22 12.04
N ALA A 125 0.24 2.43 12.52
CA ALA A 125 1.60 2.94 12.55
C ALA A 125 2.57 2.00 13.28
N GLY A 126 2.12 1.39 14.38
CA GLY A 126 2.89 0.40 15.13
C GLY A 126 3.20 -0.88 14.35
N ARG A 127 2.26 -1.39 13.54
CA ARG A 127 2.48 -2.57 12.66
C ARG A 127 3.49 -2.29 11.55
N TYR A 128 3.46 -1.07 11.00
CA TYR A 128 4.41 -0.61 9.99
C TYR A 128 5.70 -0.06 10.58
N ARG A 129 5.81 0.01 11.93
CA ARG A 129 6.99 0.48 12.68
C ARG A 129 7.47 1.85 12.21
N ILE A 130 6.54 2.79 12.13
CA ILE A 130 6.81 4.15 11.67
C ILE A 130 7.67 4.89 12.69
N ASP A 131 8.85 5.34 12.27
CA ASP A 131 9.85 6.06 13.05
C ASP A 131 10.19 7.45 12.50
N SER A 132 9.78 7.73 11.27
CA SER A 132 10.04 8.99 10.55
C SER A 132 8.85 9.39 9.68
N LEU A 133 8.74 10.69 9.34
CA LEU A 133 7.62 11.23 8.55
C LEU A 133 8.12 12.19 7.46
N PRO A 134 7.42 12.24 6.30
CA PRO A 134 6.43 11.27 5.87
C PRO A 134 7.06 9.91 5.60
N HIS A 135 6.27 8.85 5.72
CA HIS A 135 6.70 7.50 5.42
C HIS A 135 5.61 6.85 4.55
N LEU A 136 5.95 6.48 3.34
CA LEU A 136 5.01 5.96 2.35
C LEU A 136 5.40 4.55 1.95
N PHE A 137 4.40 3.67 1.89
CA PHE A 137 4.49 2.35 1.29
C PHE A 137 3.62 2.30 0.05
N LEU A 138 4.20 1.84 -1.05
CA LEU A 138 3.46 1.46 -2.25
C LEU A 138 3.20 -0.05 -2.19
N ILE A 139 1.94 -0.44 -2.19
CA ILE A 139 1.52 -1.83 -2.11
C ILE A 139 0.97 -2.23 -3.48
N GLY A 140 1.51 -3.29 -4.03
CA GLY A 140 1.11 -3.83 -5.32
C GLY A 140 -0.27 -4.52 -5.28
N ARG A 141 -0.77 -4.88 -6.46
CA ARG A 141 -2.06 -5.57 -6.63
C ARG A 141 -2.13 -6.95 -5.94
N ASP A 142 -0.98 -7.54 -5.68
CA ASP A 142 -0.80 -8.80 -4.95
C ASP A 142 -0.75 -8.65 -3.43
N GLY A 143 -0.88 -7.42 -2.92
CA GLY A 143 -0.80 -7.09 -1.50
C GLY A 143 0.61 -7.04 -0.93
N ARG A 144 1.66 -7.10 -1.79
CA ARG A 144 3.04 -6.96 -1.36
C ARG A 144 3.52 -5.52 -1.46
N ILE A 145 4.45 -5.15 -0.60
CA ILE A 145 5.12 -3.86 -0.64
C ILE A 145 6.00 -3.83 -1.90
N ALA A 146 5.67 -2.96 -2.85
CA ALA A 146 6.40 -2.76 -4.09
C ALA A 146 7.51 -1.71 -3.95
N ALA A 147 7.29 -0.68 -3.12
CA ALA A 147 8.27 0.36 -2.82
C ALA A 147 8.03 0.98 -1.45
N GLU A 148 9.09 1.58 -0.87
CA GLU A 148 9.06 2.30 0.40
C GLU A 148 9.78 3.64 0.21
N HIS A 149 9.12 4.73 0.61
CA HIS A 149 9.70 6.08 0.55
C HIS A 149 9.71 6.72 1.94
N LYS A 150 10.89 7.18 2.36
CA LYS A 150 11.08 7.89 3.65
C LYS A 150 11.47 9.34 3.40
N GLY A 151 10.70 10.25 3.98
CA GLY A 151 10.87 11.68 3.74
C GLY A 151 10.23 12.14 2.43
N TYR A 152 10.23 13.45 2.20
CA TYR A 152 9.69 14.07 1.00
C TYR A 152 10.54 15.27 0.59
N GLY A 153 11.09 15.24 -0.62
CA GLY A 153 11.97 16.24 -1.20
C GLY A 153 11.76 16.42 -2.71
N GLU A 154 12.62 17.20 -3.35
CA GLU A 154 12.50 17.52 -4.79
C GLU A 154 12.56 16.29 -5.71
N GLY A 155 13.35 15.27 -5.35
CA GLY A 155 13.46 14.01 -6.10
C GLY A 155 12.33 13.01 -5.85
N SER A 156 11.53 13.18 -4.80
CA SER A 156 10.55 12.17 -4.37
C SER A 156 9.39 12.01 -5.35
N ILE A 157 8.98 13.07 -6.05
CA ILE A 157 7.82 13.01 -6.96
C ILE A 157 8.11 12.13 -8.19
N PRO A 158 9.22 12.32 -8.93
CA PRO A 158 9.54 11.46 -10.07
C PRO A 158 9.66 9.98 -9.69
N GLU A 159 10.30 9.68 -8.55
CA GLU A 159 10.44 8.30 -8.06
C GLU A 159 9.08 7.69 -7.73
N LEU A 160 8.25 8.37 -6.95
CA LEU A 160 6.92 7.91 -6.61
C LEU A 160 6.06 7.67 -7.87
N VAL A 161 6.11 8.57 -8.84
CA VAL A 161 5.37 8.42 -10.10
C VAL A 161 5.86 7.23 -10.91
N ALA A 162 7.18 7.00 -10.96
CA ALA A 162 7.75 5.84 -11.63
C ALA A 162 7.30 4.53 -10.98
N ASP A 163 7.36 4.44 -9.65
CA ASP A 163 6.95 3.26 -8.89
C ASP A 163 5.45 2.99 -9.02
N VAL A 164 4.62 4.03 -8.93
CA VAL A 164 3.16 3.91 -9.13
C VAL A 164 2.86 3.42 -10.54
N ASN A 165 3.50 3.96 -11.57
CA ASN A 165 3.31 3.51 -12.95
C ASN A 165 3.74 2.05 -13.14
N ALA A 166 4.86 1.64 -12.52
CA ALA A 166 5.32 0.26 -12.53
C ALA A 166 4.30 -0.69 -11.85
N ALA A 167 3.76 -0.29 -10.70
CA ALA A 167 2.77 -1.07 -9.96
C ALA A 167 1.40 -1.15 -10.66
N LEU A 168 0.99 -0.09 -11.35
CA LEU A 168 -0.25 -0.08 -12.15
C LEU A 168 -0.13 -1.00 -13.38
N GLY A 169 1.10 -1.16 -13.91
CA GLY A 169 1.33 -1.90 -15.14
C GLY A 169 0.83 -1.15 -16.40
N PRO A 170 0.83 -1.81 -17.56
CA PRO A 170 0.29 -1.21 -18.78
C PRO A 170 -1.19 -0.87 -18.58
N ALA A 171 -1.62 0.27 -19.14
CA ALA A 171 -3.02 0.67 -19.12
C ALA A 171 -3.90 -0.48 -19.63
N PRO A 172 -5.03 -0.78 -18.98
CA PRO A 172 -5.97 -1.76 -19.52
C PRO A 172 -6.32 -1.37 -20.96
N ALA A 173 -6.31 -2.35 -21.86
CA ALA A 173 -6.74 -2.13 -23.23
C ALA A 173 -8.13 -1.46 -23.23
N PRO A 174 -8.38 -0.48 -24.10
CA PRO A 174 -9.70 0.12 -24.19
C PRO A 174 -10.71 -1.00 -24.39
N ALA A 175 -11.80 -0.96 -23.62
CA ALA A 175 -12.90 -1.91 -23.80
C ALA A 175 -13.29 -1.93 -25.29
N PRO A 176 -13.55 -3.09 -25.89
CA PRO A 176 -14.02 -3.13 -27.28
C PRO A 176 -15.24 -2.22 -27.38
N ALA A 177 -15.19 -1.28 -28.32
CA ALA A 177 -16.32 -0.38 -28.57
C ALA A 177 -17.56 -1.27 -28.79
N ASP A 178 -18.61 -1.05 -27.97
CA ASP A 178 -19.88 -1.70 -28.17
C ASP A 178 -20.30 -1.43 -29.62
N ASN A 179 -20.19 -2.46 -30.45
CA ASN A 179 -20.76 -2.39 -31.79
C ASN A 179 -22.26 -2.21 -31.62
N PRO A 180 -22.86 -1.16 -32.19
CA PRO A 180 -24.30 -1.04 -32.18
C PRO A 180 -24.91 -2.31 -32.85
N PRO A 181 -26.02 -2.81 -32.31
CA PRO A 181 -26.67 -3.98 -32.90
C PRO A 181 -26.96 -3.72 -34.38
N PRO A 182 -26.84 -4.74 -35.25
CA PRO A 182 -27.13 -4.58 -36.67
C PRO A 182 -28.59 -4.09 -36.83
N ALA A 183 -28.76 -3.05 -37.64
CA ALA A 183 -30.08 -2.53 -37.97
C ALA A 183 -30.88 -3.65 -38.63
N GLU A 184 -31.97 -4.06 -37.98
CA GLU A 184 -32.97 -4.95 -38.61
C GLU A 184 -33.65 -4.21 -39.76
N HIS A 185 -33.56 -4.78 -40.97
CA HIS A 185 -34.30 -4.38 -42.14
C HIS A 185 -35.58 -5.21 -42.30
#